data_01b37e6926f32e975de1ce86adbb8dd9
#
_entry.id   01b37e6926f32e975de1ce86adbb8dd9
#
_cell.length_a   1.000
_cell.length_b   1.000
_cell.length_c   1.000
_cell.angle_alpha   90.00
_cell.angle_beta   90.00
_cell.angle_gamma   90.00
#
_symmetry.space_group_name_H-M   'P 1'
#
loop_
_entity.id
_entity.type
_entity.pdbx_description
1 polymer ?
#
loop_
_entity_poly.entity_id
_entity_poly.type
_entity_poly.pdbx_seq_one_letter_code
_entity_poly.pdbx_strand_id
1 'polypeptide(L)' 'IGDHVKLYQGVTLGAKSFPLDEDGNPIKNNPRHPIIHDDVIIYSNATILGRITIGKSAVIGANVWITHNVEAGSQVTNGR' A
#
# COMPACT_ATOMS: atom_id res chain seq x y z
N ILE A 1 -3.39 -6.90 -6.50
CA ILE A 1 -3.23 -5.72 -7.37
C ILE A 1 -4.26 -5.77 -8.47
N GLY A 2 -4.97 -4.67 -8.67
CA GLY A 2 -6.01 -4.57 -9.68
C GLY A 2 -5.47 -4.44 -11.10
N ASP A 3 -6.37 -4.09 -12.03
CA ASP A 3 -6.05 -3.94 -13.44
C ASP A 3 -5.50 -2.54 -13.73
N HIS A 4 -4.62 -2.47 -14.74
CA HIS A 4 -4.08 -1.21 -15.23
C HIS A 4 -3.31 -0.41 -14.17
N VAL A 5 -2.77 -1.11 -13.17
CA VAL A 5 -1.95 -0.47 -12.14
C VAL A 5 -0.56 -0.20 -12.71
N LYS A 6 -0.04 1.00 -12.46
CA LYS A 6 1.31 1.37 -12.86
C LYS A 6 2.19 1.50 -11.63
N LEU A 7 3.25 0.70 -11.60
CA LEU A 7 4.23 0.75 -10.52
C LEU A 7 5.58 1.14 -11.11
N TYR A 8 6.14 2.21 -10.61
CA TYR A 8 7.46 2.63 -11.03
C TYR A 8 8.54 1.90 -10.21
N GLN A 9 9.79 2.13 -10.51
CA GLN A 9 10.87 1.39 -9.84
C GLN A 9 10.98 1.75 -8.37
N GLY A 10 11.41 0.79 -7.58
CA GLY A 10 11.66 1.01 -6.15
C GLY A 10 10.43 1.07 -5.26
N VAL A 11 9.25 0.78 -5.81
CA VAL A 11 8.02 0.74 -5.00
C VAL A 11 8.05 -0.47 -4.08
N THR A 12 7.70 -0.27 -2.82
CA THR A 12 7.59 -1.32 -1.82
C THR A 12 6.14 -1.48 -1.39
N LEU A 13 5.62 -2.69 -1.54
CA LEU A 13 4.29 -3.07 -1.05
C LEU A 13 4.51 -4.14 0.01
N GLY A 14 4.60 -3.73 1.25
CA GLY A 14 5.03 -4.62 2.30
C GLY A 14 4.05 -4.79 3.44
N ALA A 15 4.36 -5.74 4.31
CA ALA A 15 3.64 -5.95 5.54
C ALA A 15 4.22 -5.07 6.62
N LYS A 16 3.35 -4.44 7.42
CA LYS A 16 3.82 -3.58 8.50
C LYS A 16 4.34 -4.37 9.67
N SER A 17 3.60 -5.41 10.07
CA SER A 17 3.98 -6.28 11.16
C SER A 17 3.17 -7.57 11.08
N PHE A 18 3.61 -8.59 11.80
CA PHE A 18 2.83 -9.81 11.95
C PHE A 18 1.86 -9.63 13.13
N PRO A 19 0.57 -9.89 12.94
CA PRO A 19 -0.32 -9.98 14.08
C PRO A 19 0.07 -11.19 14.93
N LEU A 20 -0.13 -11.08 16.23
CA LEU A 20 0.19 -12.14 17.16
C LEU A 20 -1.08 -12.77 17.70
N ASP A 21 -1.04 -14.08 17.94
CA ASP A 21 -2.13 -14.76 18.63
C ASP A 21 -2.01 -14.58 20.14
N GLU A 22 -2.88 -15.24 20.91
CA GLU A 22 -2.91 -15.12 22.35
C GLU A 22 -1.62 -15.58 23.03
N ASP A 23 -0.91 -16.49 22.39
CA ASP A 23 0.33 -17.04 22.91
C ASP A 23 1.56 -16.25 22.47
N GLY A 24 1.36 -15.17 21.75
CA GLY A 24 2.45 -14.34 21.26
C GLY A 24 3.10 -14.86 19.97
N ASN A 25 2.53 -15.86 19.33
CA ASN A 25 3.08 -16.41 18.10
C ASN A 25 2.52 -15.68 16.88
N PRO A 26 3.33 -15.51 15.81
CA PRO A 26 2.83 -14.86 14.61
C PRO A 26 1.70 -15.66 13.96
N ILE A 27 0.66 -14.97 13.51
CA ILE A 27 -0.44 -15.56 12.76
C ILE A 27 -0.03 -15.58 11.30
N LYS A 28 0.31 -16.76 10.78
CA LYS A 28 1.00 -16.88 9.50
C LYS A 28 0.13 -16.64 8.27
N ASN A 29 -1.09 -17.07 8.26
CA ASN A 29 -1.92 -16.98 7.07
C ASN A 29 -2.79 -15.73 7.01
N ASN A 30 -2.49 -14.75 7.83
CA ASN A 30 -3.26 -13.53 7.88
C ASN A 30 -2.79 -12.57 6.76
N PRO A 31 -3.70 -12.04 5.93
CA PRO A 31 -3.31 -11.07 4.91
C PRO A 31 -2.69 -9.82 5.54
N ARG A 32 -1.55 -9.41 5.04
CA ARG A 32 -0.81 -8.29 5.62
C ARG A 32 -0.38 -7.24 4.60
N HIS A 33 -0.50 -7.57 3.34
CA HIS A 33 -0.02 -6.69 2.28
C HIS A 33 -1.12 -5.77 1.79
N PRO A 34 -0.77 -4.62 1.20
CA PRO A 34 -1.77 -3.68 0.71
C PRO A 34 -2.66 -4.24 -0.38
N ILE A 35 -3.87 -3.73 -0.43
CA ILE A 35 -4.81 -3.97 -1.53
C ILE A 35 -4.74 -2.78 -2.45
N ILE A 36 -4.39 -3.02 -3.71
CA ILE A 36 -4.28 -1.98 -4.72
C ILE A 36 -5.41 -2.18 -5.72
N HIS A 37 -6.30 -1.22 -5.81
CA HIS A 37 -7.42 -1.28 -6.75
C HIS A 37 -7.00 -0.90 -8.17
N ASP A 38 -7.97 -0.87 -9.10
CA ASP A 38 -7.69 -0.62 -10.51
C ASP A 38 -7.21 0.80 -10.77
N ASP A 39 -6.42 0.95 -11.82
CA ASP A 39 -6.00 2.25 -12.35
C ASP A 39 -5.18 3.10 -11.38
N VAL A 40 -4.60 2.48 -10.36
CA VAL A 40 -3.72 3.18 -9.42
C VAL A 40 -2.36 3.40 -10.04
N ILE A 41 -1.77 4.55 -9.77
CA ILE A 41 -0.41 4.87 -10.20
C ILE A 41 0.43 5.13 -8.96
N ILE A 42 1.55 4.40 -8.84
CA ILE A 42 2.46 4.57 -7.71
C ILE A 42 3.85 4.90 -8.26
N TYR A 43 4.31 6.10 -7.97
CA TYR A 43 5.58 6.59 -8.48
C TYR A 43 6.77 6.03 -7.70
N SER A 44 7.96 6.35 -8.17
CA SER A 44 9.21 5.71 -7.74
C SER A 44 9.45 5.82 -6.24
N ASN A 45 9.93 4.73 -5.66
CA ASN A 45 10.37 4.66 -4.26
C ASN A 45 9.29 4.94 -3.21
N ALA A 46 8.03 4.92 -3.60
CA ALA A 46 6.94 4.98 -2.62
C ALA A 46 6.92 3.69 -1.80
N THR A 47 6.58 3.82 -0.53
CA THR A 47 6.49 2.68 0.38
C THR A 47 5.08 2.60 0.96
N ILE A 48 4.43 1.47 0.75
CA ILE A 48 3.06 1.25 1.22
C ILE A 48 3.08 -0.01 2.09
N LEU A 49 2.74 0.15 3.35
CA LEU A 49 2.86 -0.92 4.33
C LEU A 49 1.54 -1.23 5.02
N GLY A 50 1.31 -2.51 5.23
CA GLY A 50 0.19 -2.99 6.02
C GLY A 50 -1.02 -3.35 5.17
N ARG A 51 -2.02 -3.92 5.82
CA ARG A 51 -3.25 -4.34 5.15
C ARG A 51 -4.17 -3.14 4.97
N ILE A 52 -3.77 -2.25 4.09
CA ILE A 52 -4.52 -1.04 3.75
C ILE A 52 -5.02 -1.12 2.32
N THR A 53 -5.95 -0.26 1.98
CA THR A 53 -6.53 -0.22 0.64
C THR A 53 -6.16 1.09 -0.04
N ILE A 54 -5.60 0.97 -1.24
CA ILE A 54 -5.37 2.12 -2.12
C ILE A 54 -6.52 2.12 -3.13
N GLY A 55 -7.37 3.11 -3.04
CA GLY A 55 -8.61 3.16 -3.82
C GLY A 55 -8.39 3.34 -5.30
N LYS A 56 -9.41 3.00 -6.09
CA LYS A 56 -9.36 3.06 -7.56
C LYS A 56 -8.93 4.45 -8.04
N SER A 57 -8.06 4.47 -9.02
CA SER A 57 -7.57 5.69 -9.65
C SER A 57 -6.79 6.63 -8.72
N ALA A 58 -6.37 6.16 -7.56
CA ALA A 58 -5.52 6.95 -6.69
C ALA A 58 -4.13 7.10 -7.29
N VAL A 59 -3.47 8.20 -6.97
CA VAL A 59 -2.11 8.48 -7.43
C VAL A 59 -1.23 8.68 -6.20
N ILE A 60 -0.18 7.86 -6.09
CA ILE A 60 0.76 7.94 -4.99
C ILE A 60 2.07 8.52 -5.53
N GLY A 61 2.48 9.66 -5.01
CA GLY A 61 3.68 10.34 -5.46
C GLY A 61 4.97 9.61 -5.09
N ALA A 62 6.06 10.07 -5.67
CA ALA A 62 7.37 9.47 -5.40
C ALA A 62 7.79 9.68 -3.96
N ASN A 63 8.44 8.68 -3.38
CA ASN A 63 9.03 8.73 -2.04
C ASN A 63 8.01 8.91 -0.91
N VAL A 64 6.75 8.69 -1.16
CA VAL A 64 5.71 8.81 -0.13
C VAL A 64 5.67 7.54 0.73
N TRP A 65 5.44 7.72 2.01
CA TRP A 65 5.33 6.62 2.98
C TRP A 65 3.87 6.53 3.43
N ILE A 66 3.22 5.41 3.17
CA ILE A 66 1.79 5.25 3.44
C ILE A 66 1.55 4.03 4.32
N THR A 67 0.83 4.24 5.41
CA THR A 67 0.46 3.18 6.34
C THR A 67 -1.04 3.19 6.68
N HIS A 68 -1.83 3.92 5.90
CA HIS A 68 -3.28 4.00 6.10
C HIS A 68 -3.99 4.02 4.75
N ASN A 69 -5.31 3.82 4.77
CA ASN A 69 -6.10 3.75 3.55
C ASN A 69 -6.05 5.05 2.76
N VAL A 70 -6.10 4.92 1.44
CA VAL A 70 -6.16 6.05 0.51
C VAL A 70 -7.48 5.95 -0.25
N GLU A 71 -8.26 7.00 -0.26
CA GLU A 71 -9.54 7.02 -0.93
C GLU A 71 -9.39 6.98 -2.45
N ALA A 72 -10.40 6.44 -3.12
CA ALA A 72 -10.43 6.42 -4.59
C ALA A 72 -10.29 7.84 -5.15
N GLY A 73 -9.50 7.97 -6.20
CA GLY A 73 -9.29 9.25 -6.87
C GLY A 73 -8.41 10.24 -6.14
N SER A 74 -7.88 9.87 -4.98
CA SER A 74 -7.02 10.78 -4.21
C SER A 74 -5.62 10.88 -4.79
N GLN A 75 -4.97 11.99 -4.54
CA GLN A 75 -3.56 12.17 -4.86
C GLN A 75 -2.80 12.38 -3.56
N VAL A 76 -1.83 11.53 -3.30
CA VAL A 76 -0.99 11.62 -2.12
C VAL A 76 0.42 11.95 -2.56
N THR A 77 0.92 13.07 -2.12
CA THR A 77 2.26 13.52 -2.49
C THR A 77 3.07 13.84 -1.26
N ASN A 78 4.37 13.89 -1.47
CA ASN A 78 5.31 14.20 -0.41
C ASN A 78 5.37 15.70 -0.16
N GLY A 79 4.81 16.42 -1.04
CA GLY A 79 4.86 17.85 -0.96
C GLY A 79 4.04 18.38 0.19
N ARG A 80 4.18 19.46 0.46
CA ARG A 80 3.42 20.15 1.46
C ARG A 80 2.88 21.34 0.82
#